data_2098129043bd84db1c5c4b5c3b7e128c
#
_entry.id   2098129043bd84db1c5c4b5c3b7e128c
#
_cell.length_a   1.000
_cell.length_b   1.000
_cell.length_c   1.000
_cell.angle_alpha   90.00
_cell.angle_beta   90.00
_cell.angle_gamma   90.00
#
_symmetry.space_group_name_H-M   'P 1'
#
loop_
_entity.id
_entity.type
_entity.pdbx_description
1 polymer ?
#
loop_
_entity_poly.entity_id
_entity_poly.type
_entity_poly.pdbx_seq_one_letter_code
_entity_poly.pdbx_strand_id
1 'polypeptide(L)'
;MSKLQKLELTWIGKDDRHENLEPRILIESPEYSYGDTNTENIIIHGDNLLGLRAIEDKYTNSIKCIYIDPPYNTGEAFENYDDNLEHSIWLDLMRSRLMILRRLLREDGTIWIQIDDEEQAYLKVLCDEVFGRSNFVNMISVNMKNIAGASGGGEDKRMKKNCEYILVYAKDYSLMPLFNGPYAYTEMSDLIQQY
;
A
#
# COMPACT_ATOMS: atom_id res chain seq x y z
N MET A 1 -16.51 30.37 14.82
CA MET A 1 -15.58 29.26 14.55
C MET A 1 -16.36 28.16 13.85
N SER A 2 -16.16 27.95 12.57
CA SER A 2 -16.79 26.86 11.83
C SER A 2 -16.26 25.53 12.38
N LYS A 3 -17.14 24.63 12.82
CA LYS A 3 -16.75 23.27 13.13
C LYS A 3 -16.19 22.67 11.82
N LEU A 4 -14.88 22.38 11.81
CA LEU A 4 -14.28 21.59 10.75
C LEU A 4 -15.02 20.26 10.69
N GLN A 5 -15.75 20.03 9.61
CA GLN A 5 -16.41 18.76 9.36
C GLN A 5 -15.31 17.76 8.96
N LYS A 6 -15.17 16.70 9.73
CA LYS A 6 -14.24 15.59 9.46
C LYS A 6 -15.04 14.39 9.02
N LEU A 7 -14.68 13.81 7.87
CA LEU A 7 -15.14 12.49 7.48
C LEU A 7 -14.21 11.47 8.15
N GLU A 8 -14.79 10.49 8.80
CA GLU A 8 -14.06 9.45 9.52
C GLU A 8 -14.70 8.09 9.29
N LEU A 9 -13.87 7.09 9.00
CA LEU A 9 -14.28 5.70 8.97
C LEU A 9 -14.14 5.12 10.38
N THR A 10 -15.20 4.52 10.92
CA THR A 10 -15.19 3.88 12.23
C THR A 10 -15.46 2.39 12.09
N TRP A 11 -14.80 1.59 12.93
CA TRP A 11 -14.99 0.14 13.05
C TRP A 11 -14.75 -0.29 14.49
N ILE A 12 -15.14 -1.53 14.81
CA ILE A 12 -14.94 -2.11 16.13
C ILE A 12 -13.44 -2.28 16.38
N GLY A 13 -12.93 -1.75 17.49
CA GLY A 13 -11.51 -1.84 17.88
C GLY A 13 -10.64 -0.69 17.39
N LYS A 14 -11.13 0.24 16.55
CA LYS A 14 -10.31 1.35 15.99
C LYS A 14 -9.59 2.18 17.05
N ASP A 15 -10.24 2.43 18.17
CA ASP A 15 -9.72 3.25 19.25
C ASP A 15 -9.12 2.42 20.40
N ASP A 16 -9.15 1.09 20.27
CA ASP A 16 -8.49 0.23 21.22
C ASP A 16 -7.00 0.52 21.22
N ARG A 17 -6.44 0.62 22.41
CA ARG A 17 -4.98 0.81 22.54
C ARG A 17 -4.33 -0.47 22.06
N HIS A 18 -3.71 -0.40 20.88
CA HIS A 18 -2.81 -1.48 20.46
C HIS A 18 -1.82 -1.73 21.59
N GLU A 19 -1.74 -2.98 22.02
CA GLU A 19 -0.81 -3.41 23.05
C GLU A 19 0.56 -2.80 22.76
N ASN A 20 1.22 -2.35 23.83
CA ASN A 20 2.62 -1.91 23.74
C ASN A 20 3.44 -3.11 23.27
N LEU A 21 3.56 -3.27 21.97
CA LEU A 21 4.42 -4.27 21.38
C LEU A 21 5.83 -4.03 21.92
N GLU A 22 6.42 -5.04 22.55
CA GLU A 22 7.79 -4.95 23.00
C GLU A 22 8.72 -4.57 21.85
N PRO A 23 9.67 -3.66 22.07
CA PRO A 23 10.66 -3.33 21.06
C PRO A 23 11.40 -4.58 20.60
N ARG A 24 11.54 -4.76 19.29
CA ARG A 24 12.31 -5.85 18.70
C ARG A 24 13.56 -5.26 18.05
N ILE A 25 14.63 -6.04 18.06
CA ILE A 25 15.87 -5.71 17.39
C ILE A 25 16.01 -6.61 16.16
N LEU A 26 16.59 -6.05 15.09
CA LEU A 26 16.98 -6.84 13.93
C LEU A 26 18.30 -7.55 14.24
N ILE A 27 18.35 -8.84 13.91
CA ILE A 27 19.55 -9.65 14.02
C ILE A 27 20.02 -9.97 12.61
N GLU A 28 21.24 -9.65 12.31
CA GLU A 28 21.84 -9.99 11.02
C GLU A 28 22.06 -11.51 10.91
N SER A 29 21.71 -12.04 9.73
CA SER A 29 21.94 -13.44 9.36
C SER A 29 22.91 -13.52 8.19
N PRO A 30 24.23 -13.51 8.43
CA PRO A 30 25.24 -13.43 7.38
C PRO A 30 25.18 -14.58 6.38
N GLU A 31 24.67 -15.74 6.78
CA GLU A 31 24.53 -16.92 5.92
C GLU A 31 23.55 -16.72 4.76
N TYR A 32 22.65 -15.73 4.86
CA TYR A 32 21.71 -15.36 3.80
C TYR A 32 22.14 -14.10 3.04
N SER A 33 23.22 -13.47 3.45
CA SER A 33 23.76 -12.28 2.78
C SER A 33 24.62 -12.67 1.58
N TYR A 34 24.44 -11.99 0.46
CA TYR A 34 25.21 -12.23 -0.76
C TYR A 34 25.44 -10.93 -1.55
N GLY A 35 26.41 -10.94 -2.44
CA GLY A 35 26.74 -9.79 -3.30
C GLY A 35 27.79 -8.86 -2.68
N ASP A 36 27.73 -7.58 -3.07
CA ASP A 36 28.68 -6.58 -2.57
C ASP A 36 28.37 -6.20 -1.13
N THR A 37 29.33 -6.37 -0.24
CA THR A 37 29.20 -6.05 1.20
C THR A 37 29.09 -4.55 1.50
N ASN A 38 29.37 -3.69 0.50
CA ASN A 38 29.24 -2.24 0.65
C ASN A 38 27.83 -1.72 0.31
N THR A 39 26.91 -2.60 -0.04
CA THR A 39 25.53 -2.20 -0.31
C THR A 39 24.74 -2.01 1.00
N GLU A 40 23.83 -1.05 1.00
CA GLU A 40 22.90 -0.81 2.12
C GLU A 40 21.54 -1.51 1.90
N ASN A 41 21.43 -2.40 0.91
CA ASN A 41 20.21 -3.16 0.66
C ASN A 41 19.99 -4.17 1.77
N ILE A 42 18.76 -4.23 2.29
CA ILE A 42 18.38 -5.13 3.36
C ILE A 42 17.08 -5.88 3.03
N ILE A 43 17.03 -7.14 3.44
CA ILE A 43 15.80 -7.94 3.47
C ILE A 43 15.50 -8.22 4.94
N ILE A 44 14.30 -7.89 5.39
CA ILE A 44 13.85 -8.15 6.76
C ILE A 44 12.84 -9.29 6.71
N HIS A 45 13.15 -10.40 7.39
CA HIS A 45 12.28 -11.55 7.51
C HIS A 45 11.61 -11.58 8.88
N GLY A 46 10.29 -11.62 8.91
CA GLY A 46 9.50 -11.65 10.14
C GLY A 46 8.13 -11.00 9.98
N ASP A 47 7.42 -10.80 11.11
CA ASP A 47 6.19 -10.01 11.12
C ASP A 47 6.50 -8.57 10.69
N ASN A 48 5.77 -8.08 9.69
CA ASN A 48 6.06 -6.79 9.08
C ASN A 48 5.77 -5.59 10.02
N LEU A 49 4.83 -5.69 10.97
CA LEU A 49 4.60 -4.62 11.94
C LEU A 49 5.78 -4.49 12.91
N LEU A 50 6.31 -5.64 13.37
CA LEU A 50 7.49 -5.66 14.23
C LEU A 50 8.74 -5.20 13.47
N GLY A 51 8.89 -5.63 12.22
CA GLY A 51 9.98 -5.18 11.34
C GLY A 51 9.95 -3.67 11.08
N LEU A 52 8.78 -3.11 10.76
CA LEU A 52 8.61 -1.68 10.55
C LEU A 52 8.94 -0.87 11.81
N ARG A 53 8.51 -1.34 13.00
CA ARG A 53 8.86 -0.70 14.27
C ARG A 53 10.35 -0.74 14.56
N ALA A 54 11.02 -1.86 14.25
CA ALA A 54 12.45 -2.02 14.48
C ALA A 54 13.31 -1.07 13.64
N ILE A 55 12.80 -0.63 12.48
CA ILE A 55 13.53 0.31 11.61
C ILE A 55 13.07 1.76 11.77
N GLU A 56 12.00 2.01 12.51
CA GLU A 56 11.32 3.31 12.58
C GLU A 56 12.29 4.42 13.01
N ASP A 57 13.00 4.24 14.11
CA ASP A 57 13.92 5.26 14.65
C ASP A 57 15.04 5.61 13.65
N LYS A 58 15.56 4.61 12.94
CA LYS A 58 16.66 4.81 11.97
C LYS A 58 16.20 5.50 10.69
N TYR A 59 14.98 5.17 10.21
CA TYR A 59 14.51 5.59 8.89
C TYR A 59 13.34 6.58 8.92
N THR A 60 13.00 7.15 10.07
CA THR A 60 12.02 8.24 10.14
C THR A 60 12.41 9.37 9.18
N ASN A 61 11.45 9.85 8.37
CA ASN A 61 11.65 10.90 7.35
C ASN A 61 12.77 10.61 6.33
N SER A 62 13.05 9.35 6.04
CA SER A 62 14.21 8.97 5.19
C SER A 62 13.80 8.30 3.88
N ILE A 63 12.63 7.69 3.81
CA ILE A 63 12.23 6.86 2.67
C ILE A 63 11.58 7.72 1.58
N LYS A 64 12.13 7.66 0.37
CA LYS A 64 11.64 8.43 -0.77
C LYS A 64 10.39 7.81 -1.41
N CYS A 65 10.37 6.50 -1.53
CA CYS A 65 9.29 5.77 -2.17
C CYS A 65 9.01 4.47 -1.42
N ILE A 66 7.74 4.25 -1.12
CA ILE A 66 7.25 3.01 -0.52
C ILE A 66 6.28 2.36 -1.51
N TYR A 67 6.46 1.07 -1.77
CA TYR A 67 5.49 0.26 -2.49
C TYR A 67 5.08 -0.91 -1.60
N ILE A 68 3.78 -1.12 -1.44
CA ILE A 68 3.23 -2.25 -0.70
C ILE A 68 2.16 -2.96 -1.50
N ASP A 69 2.11 -4.28 -1.30
CA ASP A 69 1.10 -5.20 -1.79
C ASP A 69 0.52 -5.93 -0.57
N PRO A 70 -0.50 -5.35 0.08
CA PRO A 70 -1.08 -5.93 1.28
C PRO A 70 -2.00 -7.10 0.95
N PRO A 71 -2.41 -7.94 1.94
CA PRO A 71 -3.44 -8.94 1.71
C PRO A 71 -4.75 -8.28 1.29
N TYR A 72 -5.41 -8.83 0.25
CA TYR A 72 -6.63 -8.28 -0.35
C TYR A 72 -7.91 -8.65 0.39
N ASN A 73 -7.81 -9.36 1.50
CA ASN A 73 -8.94 -9.80 2.33
C ASN A 73 -9.96 -10.69 1.57
N THR A 74 -9.48 -11.54 0.68
CA THR A 74 -10.31 -12.37 -0.21
C THR A 74 -10.88 -13.65 0.45
N GLY A 75 -11.09 -13.66 1.75
CA GLY A 75 -11.77 -14.75 2.50
C GLY A 75 -10.93 -16.00 2.77
N GLU A 76 -9.84 -16.23 2.04
CA GLU A 76 -9.00 -17.44 2.24
C GLU A 76 -8.14 -17.39 3.52
N ALA A 77 -7.89 -16.19 4.06
CA ALA A 77 -7.02 -16.02 5.23
C ALA A 77 -7.76 -16.14 6.57
N PHE A 78 -9.08 -16.08 6.59
CA PHE A 78 -9.89 -15.95 7.81
C PHE A 78 -11.12 -16.87 7.81
N GLU A 79 -11.00 -18.11 7.38
CA GLU A 79 -12.09 -19.09 7.15
C GLU A 79 -13.12 -19.26 8.29
N ASN A 80 -12.97 -18.59 9.44
CA ASN A 80 -13.80 -18.77 10.63
C ASN A 80 -14.35 -17.46 11.24
N TYR A 81 -14.25 -16.33 10.54
CA TYR A 81 -14.75 -15.04 11.05
C TYR A 81 -15.97 -14.56 10.28
N ASP A 82 -16.85 -13.83 10.98
CA ASP A 82 -17.94 -13.07 10.38
C ASP A 82 -17.38 -11.97 9.47
N ASP A 83 -17.91 -11.79 8.25
CA ASP A 83 -17.43 -10.84 7.23
C ASP A 83 -17.21 -9.43 7.80
N ASN A 84 -18.07 -8.96 8.71
CA ASN A 84 -17.95 -7.64 9.33
C ASN A 84 -16.76 -7.54 10.30
N LEU A 85 -16.45 -8.62 11.01
CA LEU A 85 -15.31 -8.69 11.92
C LEU A 85 -14.01 -8.79 11.13
N GLU A 86 -14.04 -9.49 10.02
CA GLU A 86 -12.93 -9.63 9.08
C GLU A 86 -12.50 -8.27 8.52
N HIS A 87 -13.43 -7.45 8.04
CA HIS A 87 -13.17 -6.08 7.61
C HIS A 87 -12.57 -5.21 8.73
N SER A 88 -13.06 -5.31 9.94
CA SER A 88 -12.55 -4.55 11.08
C SER A 88 -11.10 -4.91 11.40
N ILE A 89 -10.76 -6.20 11.39
CA ILE A 89 -9.40 -6.70 11.63
C ILE A 89 -8.47 -6.24 10.52
N TRP A 90 -8.91 -6.31 9.27
CA TRP A 90 -8.13 -5.87 8.12
C TRP A 90 -7.85 -4.36 8.16
N LEU A 91 -8.84 -3.54 8.47
CA LEU A 91 -8.69 -2.08 8.61
C LEU A 91 -7.70 -1.73 9.72
N ASP A 92 -7.75 -2.44 10.83
CA ASP A 92 -6.83 -2.24 11.96
C ASP A 92 -5.41 -2.65 11.61
N LEU A 93 -5.25 -3.81 10.94
CA LEU A 93 -3.98 -4.27 10.40
C LEU A 93 -3.37 -3.21 9.46
N MET A 94 -4.15 -2.67 8.55
CA MET A 94 -3.68 -1.67 7.59
C MET A 94 -3.37 -0.34 8.27
N ARG A 95 -4.25 0.15 9.14
CA ARG A 95 -4.07 1.42 9.84
C ARG A 95 -2.77 1.48 10.62
N SER A 96 -2.49 0.45 11.41
CA SER A 96 -1.28 0.39 12.24
C SER A 96 0.01 0.49 11.40
N ARG A 97 0.05 -0.17 10.25
CA ARG A 97 1.18 -0.15 9.32
C ARG A 97 1.29 1.17 8.56
N LEU A 98 0.18 1.66 8.01
CA LEU A 98 0.15 2.93 7.27
C LEU A 98 0.62 4.11 8.11
N MET A 99 0.31 4.12 9.41
CA MET A 99 0.79 5.16 10.33
C MET A 99 2.32 5.14 10.47
N ILE A 100 2.94 3.97 10.54
CA ILE A 100 4.41 3.85 10.58
C ILE A 100 5.00 4.23 9.24
N LEU A 101 4.48 3.68 8.14
CA LEU A 101 4.94 3.96 6.79
C LEU A 101 4.92 5.46 6.48
N ARG A 102 3.87 6.18 6.92
CA ARG A 102 3.82 7.64 6.80
C ARG A 102 4.94 8.33 7.55
N ARG A 103 5.33 7.86 8.75
CA ARG A 103 6.46 8.44 9.51
C ARG A 103 7.80 8.16 8.84
N LEU A 104 7.96 7.00 8.21
CA LEU A 104 9.17 6.65 7.47
C LEU A 104 9.37 7.49 6.20
N LEU A 105 8.28 7.90 5.54
CA LEU A 105 8.37 8.72 4.33
C LEU A 105 9.04 10.06 4.60
N ARG A 106 9.89 10.49 3.66
CA ARG A 106 10.36 11.88 3.55
C ARG A 106 9.20 12.80 3.22
N GLU A 107 9.35 14.09 3.51
CA GLU A 107 8.30 15.08 3.20
C GLU A 107 7.94 15.12 1.71
N ASP A 108 8.92 14.89 0.81
CA ASP A 108 8.76 14.80 -0.63
C ASP A 108 8.57 13.35 -1.15
N GLY A 109 8.31 12.42 -0.23
CA GLY A 109 8.15 10.99 -0.52
C GLY A 109 6.73 10.60 -0.89
N THR A 110 6.59 9.43 -1.52
CA THR A 110 5.31 8.87 -1.97
C THR A 110 5.14 7.41 -1.53
N ILE A 111 3.89 7.01 -1.31
CA ILE A 111 3.50 5.62 -1.08
C ILE A 111 2.57 5.16 -2.19
N TRP A 112 2.77 3.93 -2.63
CA TRP A 112 2.06 3.23 -3.69
C TRP A 112 1.50 1.95 -3.11
N ILE A 113 0.19 1.77 -3.14
CA ILE A 113 -0.49 0.66 -2.48
C ILE A 113 -1.32 -0.08 -3.51
N GLN A 114 -0.92 -1.31 -3.81
CA GLN A 114 -1.69 -2.18 -4.69
C GLN A 114 -2.86 -2.79 -3.92
N ILE A 115 -4.00 -2.90 -4.56
CA ILE A 115 -5.22 -3.46 -3.98
C ILE A 115 -6.21 -3.85 -5.08
N ASP A 116 -7.07 -4.82 -4.82
CA ASP A 116 -8.19 -5.15 -5.69
C ASP A 116 -9.45 -4.32 -5.38
N ASP A 117 -10.55 -4.64 -6.03
CA ASP A 117 -11.83 -3.93 -5.91
C ASP A 117 -12.57 -4.21 -4.58
N GLU A 118 -12.22 -5.25 -3.82
CA GLU A 118 -12.91 -5.59 -2.58
C GLU A 118 -12.64 -4.58 -1.47
N GLU A 119 -11.37 -4.25 -1.26
CA GLU A 119 -10.97 -3.33 -0.19
C GLU A 119 -10.57 -1.93 -0.67
N GLN A 120 -10.53 -1.68 -1.97
CA GLN A 120 -10.06 -0.42 -2.55
C GLN A 120 -10.79 0.80 -1.97
N ALA A 121 -12.10 0.75 -1.82
CA ALA A 121 -12.90 1.87 -1.35
C ALA A 121 -12.61 2.20 0.12
N TYR A 122 -12.51 1.19 0.97
CA TYR A 122 -12.19 1.34 2.40
C TYR A 122 -10.76 1.79 2.61
N LEU A 123 -9.82 1.21 1.87
CA LEU A 123 -8.42 1.62 1.88
C LEU A 123 -8.25 3.08 1.49
N LYS A 124 -8.99 3.53 0.46
CA LYS A 124 -8.97 4.94 0.03
C LYS A 124 -9.37 5.89 1.16
N VAL A 125 -10.46 5.58 1.89
CA VAL A 125 -10.92 6.40 3.01
C VAL A 125 -9.93 6.35 4.17
N LEU A 126 -9.39 5.17 4.48
CA LEU A 126 -8.37 5.01 5.50
C LEU A 126 -7.09 5.81 5.17
N CYS A 127 -6.64 5.77 3.93
CA CYS A 127 -5.51 6.57 3.48
C CYS A 127 -5.80 8.08 3.51
N ASP A 128 -7.01 8.51 3.19
CA ASP A 128 -7.41 9.91 3.36
C ASP A 128 -7.33 10.37 4.83
N GLU A 129 -7.63 9.47 5.76
CA GLU A 129 -7.50 9.73 7.19
C GLU A 129 -6.05 9.78 7.65
N VAL A 130 -5.22 8.82 7.20
CA VAL A 130 -3.82 8.69 7.62
C VAL A 130 -2.93 9.74 6.96
N PHE A 131 -2.99 9.89 5.64
CA PHE A 131 -2.11 10.78 4.87
C PHE A 131 -2.70 12.19 4.68
N GLY A 132 -4.00 12.33 4.77
CA GLY A 132 -4.74 13.53 4.42
C GLY A 132 -5.24 13.48 2.97
N ARG A 133 -6.50 13.84 2.77
CA ARG A 133 -7.14 13.83 1.43
C ARG A 133 -6.43 14.73 0.41
N SER A 134 -5.86 15.85 0.87
CA SER A 134 -5.09 16.79 0.03
C SER A 134 -3.80 16.19 -0.52
N ASN A 135 -3.31 15.11 0.07
CA ASN A 135 -2.09 14.41 -0.33
C ASN A 135 -2.35 13.23 -1.26
N PHE A 136 -3.60 13.02 -1.65
CA PHE A 136 -3.93 12.03 -2.67
C PHE A 136 -3.39 12.48 -4.04
N VAL A 137 -2.58 11.61 -4.66
CA VAL A 137 -1.97 11.89 -5.97
C VAL A 137 -2.80 11.30 -7.08
N ASN A 138 -3.02 9.98 -7.06
CA ASN A 138 -3.76 9.29 -8.12
C ASN A 138 -4.24 7.90 -7.67
N MET A 139 -5.16 7.34 -8.44
CA MET A 139 -5.54 5.93 -8.44
C MET A 139 -5.34 5.39 -9.85
N ILE A 140 -4.38 4.50 -10.01
CA ILE A 140 -4.01 3.89 -11.27
C ILE A 140 -4.76 2.56 -11.40
N SER A 141 -5.49 2.37 -12.48
CA SER A 141 -6.09 1.08 -12.82
C SER A 141 -5.07 0.23 -13.56
N VAL A 142 -4.80 -0.96 -13.04
CA VAL A 142 -3.90 -1.95 -13.63
C VAL A 142 -4.73 -2.99 -14.35
N ASN A 143 -4.58 -3.09 -15.66
CA ASN A 143 -5.27 -4.12 -16.44
C ASN A 143 -4.64 -5.49 -16.16
N MET A 144 -5.38 -6.35 -15.48
CA MET A 144 -4.98 -7.73 -15.26
C MET A 144 -5.20 -8.51 -16.54
N LYS A 145 -4.13 -9.14 -17.02
CA LYS A 145 -4.18 -9.94 -18.24
C LYS A 145 -5.33 -10.93 -18.14
N ASN A 146 -6.29 -10.84 -19.07
CA ASN A 146 -7.29 -11.89 -19.22
C ASN A 146 -6.57 -13.22 -19.37
N ILE A 147 -6.60 -14.06 -18.34
CA ILE A 147 -6.22 -15.46 -18.48
C ILE A 147 -7.34 -16.08 -19.32
N ALA A 148 -7.17 -16.06 -20.64
CA ALA A 148 -8.03 -16.79 -21.53
C ALA A 148 -7.97 -18.27 -21.10
N GLY A 149 -9.04 -18.78 -20.51
CA GLY A 149 -9.11 -20.14 -20.02
C GLY A 149 -9.25 -20.31 -18.50
N ALA A 150 -9.14 -19.29 -17.68
CA ALA A 150 -9.71 -19.34 -16.35
C ALA A 150 -11.25 -19.34 -16.51
N SER A 151 -11.79 -20.51 -16.82
CA SER A 151 -13.20 -20.76 -16.78
C SER A 151 -13.65 -20.76 -15.33
N GLY A 152 -14.02 -19.61 -14.82
CA GLY A 152 -15.02 -19.53 -13.80
C GLY A 152 -16.29 -20.09 -14.42
N GLY A 153 -16.42 -21.43 -14.38
CA GLY A 153 -17.57 -22.11 -14.92
C GLY A 153 -18.79 -21.77 -14.07
N GLY A 154 -19.69 -21.05 -14.64
CA GLY A 154 -21.10 -21.36 -14.59
C GLY A 154 -21.91 -21.01 -13.34
N GLU A 155 -21.36 -20.69 -12.18
CA GLU A 155 -22.18 -20.44 -10.98
C GLU A 155 -21.95 -19.07 -10.31
N ASP A 156 -20.91 -18.35 -10.69
CA ASP A 156 -20.66 -17.01 -10.14
C ASP A 156 -21.51 -15.97 -10.87
N LYS A 157 -22.39 -15.32 -10.11
CA LYS A 157 -23.26 -14.23 -10.60
C LYS A 157 -22.49 -12.93 -10.82
N ARG A 158 -21.21 -12.85 -10.41
CA ARG A 158 -20.37 -11.67 -10.53
C ARG A 158 -19.77 -11.56 -11.92
N MET A 159 -19.56 -10.32 -12.36
CA MET A 159 -18.74 -10.08 -13.56
C MET A 159 -17.27 -10.40 -13.25
N LYS A 160 -16.54 -10.84 -14.27
CA LYS A 160 -15.10 -11.15 -14.10
C LYS A 160 -14.34 -9.90 -13.70
N LYS A 161 -13.50 -10.02 -12.68
CA LYS A 161 -12.50 -9.01 -12.34
C LYS A 161 -11.47 -8.94 -13.45
N ASN A 162 -11.14 -7.74 -13.91
CA ASN A 162 -10.18 -7.51 -14.99
C ASN A 162 -9.16 -6.42 -14.65
N CYS A 163 -9.28 -5.78 -13.50
CA CYS A 163 -8.35 -4.76 -13.05
C CYS A 163 -8.09 -4.83 -11.55
N GLU A 164 -6.94 -4.35 -11.18
CA GLU A 164 -6.54 -3.98 -9.83
C GLU A 164 -6.23 -2.49 -9.79
N TYR A 165 -5.93 -1.98 -8.62
CA TYR A 165 -5.70 -0.56 -8.42
C TYR A 165 -4.39 -0.32 -7.68
N ILE A 166 -3.73 0.80 -8.00
CA ILE A 166 -2.64 1.32 -7.20
C ILE A 166 -3.06 2.69 -6.69
N LEU A 167 -3.25 2.80 -5.37
CA LEU A 167 -3.48 4.08 -4.71
C LEU A 167 -2.15 4.76 -4.46
N VAL A 168 -2.04 6.03 -4.85
CA VAL A 168 -0.82 6.82 -4.69
C VAL A 168 -1.09 8.03 -3.80
N TYR A 169 -0.29 8.15 -2.74
CA TYR A 169 -0.30 9.30 -1.83
C TYR A 169 1.09 9.90 -1.69
N ALA A 170 1.17 11.19 -1.59
CA ALA A 170 2.35 11.89 -1.12
C ALA A 170 2.32 12.02 0.41
N LYS A 171 3.46 12.19 1.06
CA LYS A 171 3.48 12.64 2.46
C LYS A 171 3.04 14.08 2.58
N ASP A 172 3.58 14.94 1.72
CA ASP A 172 3.13 16.31 1.47
C ASP A 172 3.12 16.56 -0.04
N TYR A 173 1.91 16.72 -0.61
CA TYR A 173 1.72 16.93 -2.04
C TYR A 173 2.41 18.20 -2.55
N SER A 174 2.50 19.23 -1.71
CA SER A 174 3.12 20.50 -2.09
C SER A 174 4.64 20.42 -2.27
N LEU A 175 5.27 19.44 -1.63
CA LEU A 175 6.72 19.22 -1.68
C LEU A 175 7.10 18.08 -2.66
N MET A 176 6.11 17.35 -3.15
CA MET A 176 6.34 16.24 -4.08
C MET A 176 6.89 16.78 -5.41
N PRO A 177 8.04 16.27 -5.92
CA PRO A 177 8.54 16.65 -7.22
C PRO A 177 7.65 16.09 -8.36
N LEU A 178 7.74 16.71 -9.53
CA LEU A 178 7.12 16.16 -10.72
C LEU A 178 7.66 14.78 -11.04
N PHE A 179 6.79 13.87 -11.44
CA PHE A 179 7.22 12.60 -11.98
C PHE A 179 7.86 12.79 -13.35
N ASN A 180 9.05 12.23 -13.53
CA ASN A 180 9.66 12.16 -14.82
C ASN A 180 8.92 11.12 -15.67
N GLY A 181 8.21 11.56 -16.70
CA GLY A 181 7.63 10.65 -17.68
C GLY A 181 8.74 9.92 -18.46
N PRO A 182 8.53 8.66 -18.87
CA PRO A 182 9.42 8.05 -19.83
C PRO A 182 9.33 8.86 -21.12
N TYR A 183 10.41 9.53 -21.51
CA TYR A 183 10.53 10.13 -22.82
C TYR A 183 10.79 9.01 -23.84
N ALA A 184 9.74 8.40 -24.37
CA ALA A 184 9.83 7.61 -25.57
C ALA A 184 9.87 8.61 -26.75
N TYR A 185 11.03 8.93 -27.23
CA TYR A 185 11.18 9.57 -28.55
C TYR A 185 10.87 8.51 -29.61
N THR A 186 9.62 8.45 -30.05
CA THR A 186 9.30 7.76 -31.29
C THR A 186 9.46 8.78 -32.41
N GLU A 187 10.40 8.56 -33.32
CA GLU A 187 10.52 9.44 -34.48
C GLU A 187 9.21 9.40 -35.28
N MET A 188 8.81 10.54 -35.79
CA MET A 188 7.57 10.68 -36.59
C MET A 188 7.57 9.71 -37.79
N SER A 189 8.74 9.39 -38.31
CA SER A 189 8.96 8.41 -39.39
C SER A 189 8.51 6.99 -39.01
N ASP A 190 8.71 6.59 -37.73
CA ASP A 190 8.35 5.25 -37.25
C ASP A 190 6.84 5.13 -37.01
N LEU A 191 6.19 6.23 -36.64
CA LEU A 191 4.74 6.33 -36.53
C LEU A 191 4.03 6.24 -37.89
N ILE A 192 4.59 6.84 -38.93
CA ILE A 192 4.01 6.83 -40.29
C ILE A 192 4.11 5.44 -40.94
N GLN A 193 5.09 4.61 -40.56
CA GLN A 193 5.23 3.24 -41.08
C GLN A 193 4.24 2.21 -40.42
N GLN A 194 3.56 2.59 -39.36
CA GLN A 194 2.60 1.73 -38.67
C GLN A 194 1.15 1.93 -39.12
N TYR A 195 0.88 2.87 -40.02
CA TYR A 195 -0.41 3.17 -40.64
C TYR A 195 -0.31 3.10 -42.18
#